data_6e0203560367bcdc22106800302261e7
#
_entry.id   6e0203560367bcdc22106800302261e7
#
_cell.length_a   1.000
_cell.length_b   1.000
_cell.length_c   1.000
_cell.angle_alpha   90.00
_cell.angle_beta   90.00
_cell.angle_gamma   90.00
#
_symmetry.space_group_name_H-M   'P 1'
#
loop_
_entity.id
_entity.type
_entity.pdbx_description
1 polymer ?
#
loop_
_entity_poly.entity_id
_entity_poly.type
_entity_poly.pdbx_seq_one_letter_code
_entity_poly.pdbx_strand_id
1 'polypeptide(L)'
;MTLLLPDRSVREAGDDFLPVRSCGRLFSKRELELIREIARDYAGLGITEIARTVCELLDWTRANGRLKDQECRRLLERLRDQGWLTLPPVRNSGPQGPRRIRLSEASAPQAVLEGSAGEFAPLELRVVERGSESRLWTELIERYHYLTYRVPIGANLRYLVRSRWSGEQVLACLLWSSPAWKMAPRDQWIGWNQEQKGQNLQLVVNNGRYLILPWVHVRGLASKILGQCARQLPGDWELRYGHRPLLLETLVDALRFRGTCYRAANWILVGQTQGRGRMDSEHRAHGLAPKDIYLYPLCRNVRQQLCHNSQITPLTGSGPY
;
A
#
# COMPACT_ATOMS: atom_id res chain seq x y z
N MET A 1 46.45 -6.72 -35.15
CA MET A 1 46.41 -5.27 -34.87
C MET A 1 44.98 -4.92 -34.53
N THR A 2 44.63 -5.17 -33.25
CA THR A 2 43.27 -5.07 -32.71
C THR A 2 43.09 -3.70 -32.08
N LEU A 3 42.22 -2.89 -32.69
CA LEU A 3 41.89 -1.56 -32.16
C LEU A 3 40.94 -1.70 -30.98
N LEU A 4 41.43 -1.39 -29.80
CA LEU A 4 40.70 -1.16 -28.59
C LEU A 4 39.90 0.15 -28.72
N LEU A 5 38.57 0.06 -28.60
CA LEU A 5 37.71 1.22 -28.44
C LEU A 5 37.82 1.75 -27.00
N PRO A 6 37.86 3.08 -26.81
CA PRO A 6 38.01 3.65 -25.48
C PRO A 6 36.74 3.53 -24.66
N ASP A 7 36.96 3.12 -23.42
CA ASP A 7 36.05 3.15 -22.28
C ASP A 7 35.35 4.51 -22.15
N ARG A 8 34.03 4.53 -22.22
CA ARG A 8 33.23 5.71 -21.90
C ARG A 8 33.18 5.86 -20.38
N SER A 9 34.24 6.45 -19.83
CA SER A 9 34.23 6.94 -18.45
C SER A 9 33.00 7.80 -18.17
N VAL A 10 32.35 7.45 -17.07
CA VAL A 10 31.28 8.22 -16.43
C VAL A 10 31.76 9.67 -16.29
N ARG A 11 31.13 10.58 -17.00
CA ARG A 11 31.37 12.02 -16.81
C ARG A 11 30.80 12.37 -15.44
N GLU A 12 31.66 12.71 -14.51
CA GLU A 12 31.34 13.48 -13.33
C GLU A 12 30.66 14.78 -13.79
N ALA A 13 29.40 14.96 -13.41
CA ALA A 13 28.59 16.10 -13.79
C ALA A 13 29.13 17.34 -13.06
N GLY A 14 29.94 18.10 -13.74
CA GLY A 14 30.33 19.47 -13.35
C GLY A 14 29.10 20.41 -13.27
N ASP A 15 29.26 21.45 -12.55
CA ASP A 15 28.35 22.42 -11.94
C ASP A 15 27.47 23.28 -12.89
N ASP A 16 27.28 22.91 -14.15
CA ASP A 16 26.42 23.60 -15.13
C ASP A 16 25.01 22.98 -15.18
N PHE A 17 24.29 23.08 -14.05
CA PHE A 17 22.94 22.57 -13.97
C PHE A 17 21.91 23.60 -14.45
N LEU A 18 21.51 23.51 -15.72
CA LEU A 18 20.40 24.30 -16.25
C LEU A 18 19.06 23.78 -15.65
N PRO A 19 18.20 24.70 -15.16
CA PRO A 19 16.92 24.30 -14.61
C PRO A 19 16.06 23.56 -15.65
N VAL A 20 15.58 22.37 -15.29
CA VAL A 20 14.76 21.54 -16.18
C VAL A 20 13.31 22.02 -16.15
N ARG A 21 12.80 22.45 -17.31
CA ARG A 21 11.39 22.78 -17.46
C ARG A 21 10.60 21.59 -18.05
N SER A 22 9.48 21.23 -17.41
CA SER A 22 8.56 20.22 -17.91
C SER A 22 7.11 20.63 -17.64
N CYS A 23 6.27 20.62 -18.68
CA CYS A 23 4.84 20.93 -18.60
C CYS A 23 4.52 22.21 -17.81
N GLY A 24 5.28 23.29 -18.06
CA GLY A 24 5.09 24.58 -17.42
C GLY A 24 5.70 24.73 -16.03
N ARG A 25 6.21 23.64 -15.41
CA ARG A 25 6.92 23.66 -14.12
C ARG A 25 8.42 23.69 -14.34
N LEU A 26 9.10 24.51 -13.55
CA LEU A 26 10.54 24.53 -13.42
C LEU A 26 10.93 23.64 -12.22
N PHE A 27 11.88 22.74 -12.43
CA PHE A 27 12.40 21.86 -11.38
C PHE A 27 13.73 22.40 -10.88
N SER A 28 13.84 22.59 -9.58
CA SER A 28 15.08 22.97 -8.92
C SER A 28 16.07 21.79 -8.88
N LYS A 29 17.35 22.07 -8.67
CA LYS A 29 18.39 21.05 -8.48
C LYS A 29 18.00 20.04 -7.38
N ARG A 30 17.50 20.55 -6.25
CA ARG A 30 17.05 19.71 -5.12
C ARG A 30 15.88 18.78 -5.48
N GLU A 31 14.90 19.26 -6.23
CA GLU A 31 13.76 18.42 -6.68
C GLU A 31 14.21 17.34 -7.65
N LEU A 32 15.19 17.64 -8.51
CA LEU A 32 15.73 16.65 -9.43
C LEU A 32 16.59 15.60 -8.71
N GLU A 33 17.37 16.00 -7.72
CA GLU A 33 18.09 15.07 -6.84
C GLU A 33 17.14 14.14 -6.12
N LEU A 34 16.05 14.67 -5.57
CA LEU A 34 14.96 13.87 -4.97
C LEU A 34 14.35 12.89 -5.98
N ILE A 35 14.08 13.33 -7.21
CA ILE A 35 13.58 12.46 -8.29
C ILE A 35 14.58 11.33 -8.57
N ARG A 36 15.86 11.60 -8.57
CA ARG A 36 16.91 10.59 -8.79
C ARG A 36 16.98 9.59 -7.65
N GLU A 37 16.87 10.04 -6.40
CA GLU A 37 16.79 9.18 -5.22
C GLU A 37 15.57 8.28 -5.27
N ILE A 38 14.40 8.82 -5.55
CA ILE A 38 13.16 8.05 -5.71
C ILE A 38 13.31 6.98 -6.79
N ALA A 39 13.87 7.35 -7.95
CA ALA A 39 14.07 6.40 -9.05
C ALA A 39 15.02 5.26 -8.66
N ARG A 40 16.07 5.53 -7.88
CA ARG A 40 17.01 4.55 -7.36
C ARG A 40 16.39 3.66 -6.28
N ASP A 41 15.79 4.26 -5.28
CA ASP A 41 15.28 3.56 -4.09
C ASP A 41 14.05 2.72 -4.41
N TYR A 42 13.27 3.15 -5.40
CA TYR A 42 12.08 2.44 -5.88
C TYR A 42 12.30 1.72 -7.22
N ALA A 43 13.54 1.40 -7.58
CA ALA A 43 13.86 0.69 -8.83
C ALA A 43 13.13 -0.67 -8.98
N GLY A 44 12.69 -1.28 -7.89
CA GLY A 44 11.86 -2.48 -7.89
C GLY A 44 10.39 -2.25 -8.31
N LEU A 45 9.94 -0.99 -8.36
CA LEU A 45 8.62 -0.61 -8.82
C LEU A 45 8.66 -0.29 -10.34
N GLY A 46 7.51 -0.33 -10.99
CA GLY A 46 7.43 0.11 -12.40
C GLY A 46 7.49 1.64 -12.52
N ILE A 47 7.94 2.15 -13.67
CA ILE A 47 8.06 3.60 -13.95
C ILE A 47 6.80 4.40 -13.63
N THR A 48 5.61 3.81 -13.78
CA THR A 48 4.33 4.46 -13.46
C THR A 48 4.21 4.74 -11.95
N GLU A 49 4.64 3.81 -11.10
CA GLU A 49 4.59 4.01 -9.64
C GLU A 49 5.65 5.02 -9.20
N ILE A 50 6.85 4.98 -9.79
CA ILE A 50 7.87 6.00 -9.57
C ILE A 50 7.33 7.38 -9.93
N ALA A 51 6.70 7.54 -11.11
CA ALA A 51 6.12 8.80 -11.55
C ALA A 51 5.01 9.31 -10.62
N ARG A 52 4.17 8.42 -10.11
CA ARG A 52 3.13 8.77 -9.12
C ARG A 52 3.73 9.24 -7.80
N THR A 53 4.72 8.50 -7.28
CA THR A 53 5.42 8.86 -6.05
C THR A 53 6.08 10.23 -6.17
N VAL A 54 6.76 10.50 -7.30
CA VAL A 54 7.34 11.82 -7.59
C VAL A 54 6.27 12.91 -7.60
N CYS A 55 5.15 12.67 -8.28
CA CYS A 55 4.07 13.66 -8.34
C CYS A 55 3.45 13.92 -6.97
N GLU A 56 3.32 12.90 -6.14
CA GLU A 56 2.78 13.02 -4.78
C GLU A 56 3.72 13.83 -3.88
N LEU A 57 5.01 13.51 -3.89
CA LEU A 57 6.01 14.19 -3.06
C LEU A 57 6.27 15.63 -3.48
N LEU A 58 6.17 15.94 -4.78
CA LEU A 58 6.36 17.28 -5.31
C LEU A 58 5.05 18.08 -5.47
N ASP A 59 3.92 17.53 -5.01
CA ASP A 59 2.58 18.10 -5.22
C ASP A 59 2.32 18.51 -6.69
N TRP A 60 2.79 17.67 -7.62
CA TRP A 60 2.70 17.97 -9.04
C TRP A 60 1.37 17.45 -9.61
N THR A 61 0.36 18.31 -9.46
CA THR A 61 -1.04 17.99 -9.81
C THR A 61 -1.54 18.88 -10.96
N ARG A 62 -2.60 18.42 -11.60
CA ARG A 62 -3.40 19.21 -12.55
C ARG A 62 -4.39 20.09 -11.79
N ALA A 63 -4.97 21.08 -12.46
CA ALA A 63 -5.99 21.95 -11.88
C ALA A 63 -7.20 21.20 -11.28
N ASN A 64 -7.47 20.00 -11.77
CA ASN A 64 -8.52 19.12 -11.26
C ASN A 64 -8.07 18.21 -10.08
N GLY A 65 -6.89 18.45 -9.52
CA GLY A 65 -6.31 17.70 -8.39
C GLY A 65 -5.75 16.32 -8.74
N ARG A 66 -5.73 15.92 -10.02
CA ARG A 66 -5.09 14.67 -10.45
C ARG A 66 -3.59 14.83 -10.54
N LEU A 67 -2.86 13.76 -10.22
CA LEU A 67 -1.42 13.69 -10.43
C LEU A 67 -1.09 13.84 -11.91
N LYS A 68 0.00 14.53 -12.21
CA LYS A 68 0.59 14.63 -13.55
C LYS A 68 1.54 13.44 -13.82
N ASP A 69 1.08 12.23 -13.51
CA ASP A 69 1.87 11.01 -13.58
C ASP A 69 2.38 10.70 -15.00
N GLN A 70 1.59 10.98 -16.03
CA GLN A 70 2.03 10.81 -17.42
C GLN A 70 3.08 11.84 -17.84
N GLU A 71 2.90 13.09 -17.43
CA GLU A 71 3.86 14.17 -17.66
C GLU A 71 5.16 13.90 -16.90
N CYS A 72 5.06 13.42 -15.66
CA CYS A 72 6.19 13.00 -14.85
C CYS A 72 6.93 11.82 -15.50
N ARG A 73 6.22 10.83 -15.99
CA ARG A 73 6.82 9.70 -16.71
C ARG A 73 7.66 10.17 -17.90
N ARG A 74 7.15 11.11 -18.71
CA ARG A 74 7.93 11.69 -19.83
C ARG A 74 9.17 12.46 -19.33
N LEU A 75 9.08 13.14 -18.20
CA LEU A 75 10.24 13.78 -17.57
C LEU A 75 11.28 12.74 -17.15
N LEU A 76 10.87 11.67 -16.47
CA LEU A 76 11.74 10.58 -16.03
C LEU A 76 12.43 9.90 -17.22
N GLU A 77 11.70 9.61 -18.29
CA GLU A 77 12.23 9.03 -19.52
C GLU A 77 13.29 9.95 -20.16
N ARG A 78 13.02 11.26 -20.24
CA ARG A 78 13.98 12.26 -20.75
C ARG A 78 15.24 12.35 -19.88
N LEU A 79 15.12 12.36 -18.55
CA LEU A 79 16.24 12.39 -17.62
C LEU A 79 17.09 11.12 -17.72
N ARG A 80 16.47 9.96 -17.95
CA ARG A 80 17.16 8.70 -18.24
C ARG A 80 17.94 8.79 -19.55
N ASP A 81 17.31 9.29 -20.61
CA ASP A 81 17.94 9.40 -21.95
C ASP A 81 19.12 10.38 -21.96
N GLN A 82 19.11 11.35 -21.05
CA GLN A 82 20.21 12.26 -20.76
C GLN A 82 21.29 11.65 -19.85
N GLY A 83 21.10 10.40 -19.38
CA GLY A 83 22.04 9.71 -18.48
C GLY A 83 22.04 10.21 -17.04
N TRP A 84 21.04 11.01 -16.66
CA TRP A 84 21.00 11.64 -15.34
C TRP A 84 20.44 10.75 -14.24
N LEU A 85 19.56 9.82 -14.60
CA LEU A 85 19.03 8.79 -13.70
C LEU A 85 18.88 7.45 -14.43
N THR A 86 18.76 6.36 -13.64
CA THR A 86 18.46 5.03 -14.16
C THR A 86 17.01 4.68 -13.83
N LEU A 87 16.27 4.15 -14.81
CA LEU A 87 14.92 3.65 -14.62
C LEU A 87 14.89 2.13 -14.69
N PRO A 88 13.95 1.49 -13.99
CA PRO A 88 13.74 0.05 -14.14
C PRO A 88 13.40 -0.29 -15.59
N PRO A 89 13.80 -1.47 -16.07
CA PRO A 89 13.46 -1.92 -17.42
C PRO A 89 11.94 -1.92 -17.60
N VAL A 90 11.50 -1.47 -18.76
CA VAL A 90 10.07 -1.55 -19.13
C VAL A 90 9.68 -3.03 -19.06
N ARG A 91 8.88 -3.38 -18.07
CA ARG A 91 8.29 -4.71 -18.04
C ARG A 91 7.37 -4.78 -19.26
N ASN A 92 7.75 -5.58 -20.27
CA ASN A 92 6.87 -5.89 -21.38
C ASN A 92 5.56 -6.39 -20.77
N SER A 93 4.58 -5.52 -20.70
CA SER A 93 3.23 -5.93 -20.38
C SER A 93 2.78 -6.76 -21.58
N GLY A 94 2.82 -8.10 -21.42
CA GLY A 94 2.09 -8.98 -22.31
C GLY A 94 0.62 -8.51 -22.41
N PRO A 95 -0.19 -9.09 -23.30
CA PRO A 95 -1.52 -8.58 -23.64
C PRO A 95 -2.31 -8.21 -22.37
N GLN A 96 -2.63 -6.93 -22.21
CA GLN A 96 -3.38 -6.36 -21.08
C GLN A 96 -4.89 -6.60 -21.28
N GLY A 97 -5.27 -7.87 -21.47
CA GLY A 97 -6.66 -8.25 -21.25
C GLY A 97 -6.92 -8.41 -19.74
N PRO A 98 -8.17 -8.28 -19.28
CA PRO A 98 -8.51 -8.62 -17.91
C PRO A 98 -8.08 -10.07 -17.69
N ARG A 99 -7.06 -10.26 -16.84
CA ARG A 99 -6.60 -11.60 -16.45
C ARG A 99 -7.74 -12.28 -15.71
N ARG A 100 -8.47 -13.14 -16.41
CA ARG A 100 -9.44 -14.03 -15.76
C ARG A 100 -8.68 -14.96 -14.83
N ILE A 101 -8.98 -14.86 -13.55
CA ILE A 101 -8.45 -15.78 -12.54
C ILE A 101 -9.13 -17.12 -12.79
N ARG A 102 -8.33 -18.15 -13.04
CA ARG A 102 -8.85 -19.52 -13.16
C ARG A 102 -9.08 -20.04 -11.75
N LEU A 103 -10.34 -20.36 -11.45
CA LEU A 103 -10.72 -20.95 -10.18
C LEU A 103 -10.46 -22.46 -10.26
N SER A 104 -9.80 -22.97 -9.20
CA SER A 104 -9.52 -24.40 -9.03
C SER A 104 -10.43 -25.02 -7.95
N GLU A 105 -10.43 -26.35 -7.86
CA GLU A 105 -11.12 -27.07 -6.80
C GLU A 105 -10.59 -26.73 -5.40
N ALA A 106 -9.33 -26.29 -5.28
CA ALA A 106 -8.77 -25.84 -4.00
C ALA A 106 -9.52 -24.64 -3.39
N SER A 107 -10.19 -23.84 -4.22
CA SER A 107 -11.01 -22.71 -3.80
C SER A 107 -12.53 -23.04 -3.75
N ALA A 108 -12.92 -24.29 -3.98
CA ALA A 108 -14.31 -24.70 -3.92
C ALA A 108 -14.87 -24.60 -2.47
N PRO A 109 -16.21 -24.50 -2.31
CA PRO A 109 -16.83 -24.54 -0.99
C PRO A 109 -16.42 -25.80 -0.22
N GLN A 110 -16.20 -25.66 1.08
CA GLN A 110 -15.76 -26.72 1.96
C GLN A 110 -16.85 -27.04 3.01
N ALA A 111 -16.62 -28.07 3.82
CA ALA A 111 -17.51 -28.43 4.92
C ALA A 111 -17.72 -27.25 5.88
N VAL A 112 -18.94 -27.13 6.37
CA VAL A 112 -19.31 -26.06 7.30
C VAL A 112 -18.59 -26.23 8.62
N LEU A 113 -18.02 -25.14 9.13
CA LEU A 113 -17.38 -25.06 10.44
C LEU A 113 -18.23 -24.15 11.33
N GLU A 114 -18.69 -24.69 12.43
CA GLU A 114 -19.51 -23.98 13.42
C GLU A 114 -18.82 -23.99 14.79
N GLY A 115 -19.16 -23.00 15.64
CA GLY A 115 -18.67 -22.95 17.00
C GLY A 115 -18.29 -21.53 17.45
N SER A 116 -17.40 -21.47 18.41
CA SER A 116 -16.86 -20.22 18.96
C SER A 116 -15.38 -20.07 18.67
N ALA A 117 -14.91 -18.81 18.65
CA ALA A 117 -13.50 -18.52 18.39
C ALA A 117 -12.55 -19.13 19.43
N GLY A 118 -13.06 -19.46 20.64
CA GLY A 118 -12.29 -20.18 21.67
C GLY A 118 -11.92 -21.59 21.24
N GLU A 119 -12.86 -22.31 20.64
CA GLU A 119 -12.70 -23.69 20.19
C GLU A 119 -11.71 -23.83 19.03
N PHE A 120 -11.58 -22.77 18.21
CA PHE A 120 -10.62 -22.72 17.11
C PHE A 120 -9.24 -22.15 17.48
N ALA A 121 -8.98 -21.90 18.75
CA ALA A 121 -7.68 -21.42 19.20
C ALA A 121 -6.66 -22.58 19.35
N PRO A 122 -5.36 -22.34 19.07
CA PRO A 122 -4.78 -21.14 18.52
C PRO A 122 -5.04 -20.95 17.02
N LEU A 123 -5.23 -19.69 16.62
CA LEU A 123 -5.29 -19.34 15.21
C LEU A 123 -3.88 -19.12 14.66
N GLU A 124 -3.64 -19.60 13.46
CA GLU A 124 -2.41 -19.39 12.72
C GLU A 124 -2.64 -18.36 11.60
N LEU A 125 -2.00 -17.20 11.70
CA LEU A 125 -1.98 -16.16 10.67
C LEU A 125 -0.67 -16.32 9.89
N ARG A 126 -0.78 -16.88 8.69
CA ARG A 126 0.40 -17.13 7.85
C ARG A 126 0.47 -16.07 6.75
N VAL A 127 1.64 -15.42 6.64
CA VAL A 127 1.92 -14.52 5.51
C VAL A 127 1.98 -15.35 4.23
N VAL A 128 1.20 -14.94 3.24
CA VAL A 128 1.12 -15.60 1.94
C VAL A 128 2.34 -15.26 1.10
N GLU A 129 3.14 -16.23 0.80
CA GLU A 129 4.28 -16.13 -0.08
C GLU A 129 3.92 -16.46 -1.54
N ARG A 130 4.93 -16.47 -2.42
CA ARG A 130 4.75 -16.90 -3.81
C ARG A 130 4.48 -18.41 -3.87
N GLY A 131 3.71 -18.84 -4.86
CA GLY A 131 3.42 -20.27 -5.07
C GLY A 131 1.93 -20.61 -4.97
N SER A 132 1.63 -21.83 -4.48
CA SER A 132 0.28 -22.38 -4.38
C SER A 132 -0.62 -21.57 -3.43
N GLU A 133 -0.12 -21.14 -2.29
CA GLU A 133 -0.87 -20.33 -1.33
C GLU A 133 -1.26 -18.97 -1.90
N SER A 134 -0.37 -18.34 -2.67
CA SER A 134 -0.69 -17.08 -3.37
C SER A 134 -1.82 -17.24 -4.38
N ARG A 135 -1.85 -18.37 -5.08
CA ARG A 135 -2.92 -18.72 -6.02
C ARG A 135 -4.22 -18.96 -5.27
N LEU A 136 -4.20 -19.82 -4.25
CA LEU A 136 -5.36 -20.10 -3.41
C LEU A 136 -5.97 -18.82 -2.81
N TRP A 137 -5.13 -17.96 -2.22
CA TRP A 137 -5.58 -16.69 -1.65
C TRP A 137 -6.28 -15.81 -2.71
N THR A 138 -5.69 -15.73 -3.90
CA THR A 138 -6.25 -14.94 -5.01
C THR A 138 -7.59 -15.48 -5.48
N GLU A 139 -7.72 -16.80 -5.62
CA GLU A 139 -8.97 -17.47 -6.01
C GLU A 139 -10.06 -17.28 -4.97
N LEU A 140 -9.74 -17.43 -3.67
CA LEU A 140 -10.69 -17.23 -2.57
C LEU A 140 -11.23 -15.81 -2.54
N ILE A 141 -10.36 -14.80 -2.70
CA ILE A 141 -10.81 -13.40 -2.77
C ILE A 141 -11.64 -13.13 -4.02
N GLU A 142 -11.24 -13.66 -5.17
CA GLU A 142 -12.00 -13.49 -6.41
C GLU A 142 -13.40 -14.09 -6.31
N ARG A 143 -13.50 -15.28 -5.74
CA ARG A 143 -14.75 -16.06 -5.70
C ARG A 143 -15.73 -15.56 -4.64
N TYR A 144 -15.24 -15.13 -3.47
CA TYR A 144 -16.09 -14.91 -2.30
C TYR A 144 -16.08 -13.49 -1.75
N HIS A 145 -15.14 -12.62 -2.16
CA HIS A 145 -15.13 -11.25 -1.66
C HIS A 145 -15.87 -10.31 -2.63
N TYR A 146 -16.82 -9.52 -2.13
CA TYR A 146 -17.67 -8.63 -2.93
C TYR A 146 -16.92 -7.60 -3.83
N LEU A 147 -15.69 -7.24 -3.48
CA LEU A 147 -14.83 -6.37 -4.30
C LEU A 147 -13.93 -7.14 -5.26
N THR A 148 -14.02 -8.46 -5.30
CA THR A 148 -13.16 -9.36 -6.07
C THR A 148 -11.66 -9.10 -5.90
N TYR A 149 -10.82 -9.80 -6.64
CA TYR A 149 -9.39 -9.59 -6.61
C TYR A 149 -8.97 -8.43 -7.49
N ARG A 150 -8.15 -7.55 -6.93
CA ARG A 150 -7.40 -6.54 -7.68
C ARG A 150 -5.96 -6.57 -7.19
N VAL A 151 -5.01 -6.41 -8.11
CA VAL A 151 -3.59 -6.33 -7.75
C VAL A 151 -3.41 -5.15 -6.79
N PRO A 152 -2.90 -5.40 -5.56
CA PRO A 152 -2.63 -4.31 -4.63
C PRO A 152 -1.50 -3.43 -5.17
N ILE A 153 -1.66 -2.12 -5.01
CA ILE A 153 -0.66 -1.13 -5.38
C ILE A 153 0.18 -0.82 -4.12
N GLY A 154 1.49 -0.71 -4.30
CA GLY A 154 2.42 -0.40 -3.22
C GLY A 154 2.70 -1.58 -2.28
N ALA A 155 3.19 -1.26 -1.06
CA ALA A 155 3.48 -2.24 -0.03
C ALA A 155 2.22 -3.01 0.37
N ASN A 156 2.31 -4.34 0.47
CA ASN A 156 1.17 -5.16 0.86
C ASN A 156 1.59 -6.50 1.47
N LEU A 157 0.82 -6.96 2.45
CA LEU A 157 0.87 -8.30 3.00
C LEU A 157 -0.49 -8.97 2.89
N ARG A 158 -0.47 -10.25 2.56
CA ARG A 158 -1.66 -11.10 2.48
C ARG A 158 -1.53 -12.18 3.53
N TYR A 159 -2.64 -12.48 4.21
CA TYR A 159 -2.69 -13.55 5.20
C TYR A 159 -3.74 -14.58 4.82
N LEU A 160 -3.39 -15.85 5.05
CA LEU A 160 -4.33 -16.95 5.22
C LEU A 160 -4.42 -17.27 6.71
N VAL A 161 -5.64 -17.42 7.19
CA VAL A 161 -5.90 -17.79 8.59
C VAL A 161 -6.37 -19.22 8.64
N ARG A 162 -5.73 -20.03 9.47
CA ARG A 162 -6.07 -21.43 9.74
C ARG A 162 -6.17 -21.68 11.24
N SER A 163 -6.66 -22.83 11.60
CA SER A 163 -6.63 -23.37 12.96
C SER A 163 -6.15 -24.80 12.91
N ARG A 164 -5.45 -25.24 13.92
CA ARG A 164 -5.09 -26.67 14.05
C ARG A 164 -6.31 -27.59 14.07
N TRP A 165 -7.44 -27.08 14.54
CA TRP A 165 -8.70 -27.82 14.64
C TRP A 165 -9.53 -27.78 13.35
N SER A 166 -9.21 -26.93 12.42
CA SER A 166 -9.84 -26.90 11.09
C SER A 166 -9.08 -27.74 10.03
N GLY A 167 -8.06 -28.48 10.44
CA GLY A 167 -7.19 -29.20 9.51
C GLY A 167 -6.52 -28.25 8.51
N GLU A 168 -6.57 -28.58 7.24
CA GLU A 168 -6.03 -27.76 6.14
C GLU A 168 -6.98 -26.63 5.71
N GLN A 169 -8.20 -26.55 6.30
CA GLN A 169 -9.19 -25.55 5.87
C GLN A 169 -8.76 -24.13 6.23
N VAL A 170 -8.91 -23.26 5.25
CA VAL A 170 -8.74 -21.81 5.45
C VAL A 170 -10.00 -21.25 6.11
N LEU A 171 -9.82 -20.47 7.17
CA LEU A 171 -10.92 -19.79 7.88
C LEU A 171 -11.17 -18.38 7.32
N ALA A 172 -10.09 -17.68 6.97
CA ALA A 172 -10.18 -16.29 6.53
C ALA A 172 -9.00 -15.89 5.63
N CYS A 173 -9.24 -14.84 4.84
CA CYS A 173 -8.24 -14.16 4.02
C CYS A 173 -8.20 -12.67 4.36
N LEU A 174 -6.99 -12.11 4.51
CA LEU A 174 -6.80 -10.68 4.71
C LEU A 174 -5.79 -10.11 3.73
N LEU A 175 -6.01 -8.85 3.34
CA LEU A 175 -5.06 -8.01 2.63
C LEU A 175 -4.80 -6.75 3.45
N TRP A 176 -3.54 -6.51 3.72
CA TRP A 176 -3.04 -5.27 4.28
C TRP A 176 -2.21 -4.56 3.22
N SER A 177 -2.41 -3.27 3.02
CA SER A 177 -1.76 -2.51 1.95
C SER A 177 -1.47 -1.08 2.37
N SER A 178 -0.68 -0.38 1.55
CA SER A 178 -0.50 1.07 1.71
C SER A 178 -1.85 1.79 1.75
N PRO A 179 -1.97 2.83 2.58
CA PRO A 179 -3.19 3.60 2.75
C PRO A 179 -3.46 4.49 1.52
N ALA A 180 -4.67 5.03 1.42
CA ALA A 180 -4.97 6.06 0.44
C ALA A 180 -4.33 7.39 0.86
N TRP A 181 -3.75 8.13 -0.10
CA TRP A 181 -3.18 9.46 0.18
C TRP A 181 -4.22 10.42 0.75
N LYS A 182 -5.38 10.53 0.13
CA LYS A 182 -6.45 11.43 0.57
C LYS A 182 -7.49 10.66 1.38
N MET A 183 -7.55 10.92 2.68
CA MET A 183 -8.51 10.35 3.62
C MET A 183 -8.82 11.37 4.72
N ALA A 184 -9.72 12.32 4.43
CA ALA A 184 -9.97 13.45 5.31
C ALA A 184 -10.33 13.08 6.77
N PRO A 185 -11.22 12.13 7.07
CA PRO A 185 -11.53 11.77 8.46
C PRO A 185 -10.33 11.19 9.21
N ARG A 186 -9.50 10.37 8.56
CA ARG A 186 -8.24 9.89 9.15
C ARG A 186 -7.28 11.03 9.41
N ASP A 187 -7.05 11.88 8.41
CA ASP A 187 -6.10 12.98 8.48
C ASP A 187 -6.50 13.97 9.59
N GLN A 188 -7.80 14.25 9.70
CA GLN A 188 -8.36 15.09 10.78
C GLN A 188 -8.20 14.43 12.16
N TRP A 189 -8.42 13.12 12.27
CA TRP A 189 -8.25 12.40 13.52
C TRP A 189 -6.78 12.39 13.98
N ILE A 190 -5.83 12.21 13.05
CA ILE A 190 -4.38 12.27 13.36
C ILE A 190 -3.99 13.70 13.74
N GLY A 191 -4.41 14.69 12.98
CA GLY A 191 -4.11 16.11 13.17
C GLY A 191 -2.79 16.56 12.53
N TRP A 192 -2.22 15.78 11.62
CA TRP A 192 -0.98 16.10 10.91
C TRP A 192 -1.19 17.16 9.82
N ASN A 193 -0.13 17.89 9.49
CA ASN A 193 -0.06 18.76 8.33
C ASN A 193 0.40 17.97 7.07
N GLN A 194 0.50 18.63 5.92
CA GLN A 194 0.87 17.98 4.65
C GLN A 194 2.31 17.45 4.65
N GLU A 195 3.23 18.14 5.30
CA GLU A 195 4.61 17.72 5.41
C GLU A 195 4.74 16.47 6.28
N GLN A 196 4.16 16.49 7.48
CA GLN A 196 4.11 15.36 8.40
C GLN A 196 3.45 14.13 7.76
N LYS A 197 2.37 14.34 7.02
CA LYS A 197 1.72 13.30 6.25
C LYS A 197 2.64 12.72 5.18
N GLY A 198 3.36 13.57 4.42
CA GLY A 198 4.33 13.13 3.41
C GLY A 198 5.41 12.24 4.00
N GLN A 199 5.89 12.58 5.20
CA GLN A 199 6.92 11.83 5.91
C GLN A 199 6.42 10.55 6.58
N ASN A 200 5.16 10.52 7.07
CA ASN A 200 4.70 9.50 8.02
C ASN A 200 3.56 8.61 7.49
N LEU A 201 3.03 8.86 6.27
CA LEU A 201 1.92 8.08 5.73
C LEU A 201 2.25 6.58 5.60
N GLN A 202 3.51 6.22 5.35
CA GLN A 202 3.95 4.81 5.29
C GLN A 202 3.80 4.08 6.63
N LEU A 203 3.67 4.80 7.75
CA LEU A 203 3.43 4.23 9.08
C LEU A 203 1.94 3.89 9.31
N VAL A 204 1.09 4.16 8.33
CA VAL A 204 -0.33 3.76 8.31
C VAL A 204 -0.50 2.58 7.37
N VAL A 205 -1.24 1.56 7.77
CA VAL A 205 -1.53 0.37 6.95
C VAL A 205 -3.02 0.15 6.85
N ASN A 206 -3.51 -0.05 5.63
CA ASN A 206 -4.92 -0.22 5.32
C ASN A 206 -5.30 -1.70 5.20
N ASN A 207 -6.34 -2.14 5.92
CA ASN A 207 -6.99 -3.42 5.69
C ASN A 207 -7.89 -3.33 4.45
N GLY A 208 -7.35 -3.67 3.30
CA GLY A 208 -8.02 -3.53 2.00
C GLY A 208 -8.99 -4.66 1.67
N ARG A 209 -8.81 -5.84 2.25
CA ARG A 209 -9.70 -7.01 2.13
C ARG A 209 -9.73 -7.75 3.45
N TYR A 210 -10.92 -8.10 3.87
CA TYR A 210 -11.16 -8.99 4.97
C TYR A 210 -12.33 -9.92 4.63
N LEU A 211 -12.06 -11.21 4.55
CA LEU A 211 -13.02 -12.25 4.18
C LEU A 211 -12.95 -13.36 5.21
N ILE A 212 -14.05 -13.61 5.93
CA ILE A 212 -14.33 -14.89 6.56
C ILE A 212 -15.00 -15.74 5.49
N LEU A 213 -14.54 -16.97 5.31
CA LEU A 213 -15.08 -17.80 4.23
C LEU A 213 -16.53 -18.20 4.48
N PRO A 214 -17.37 -18.35 3.43
CA PRO A 214 -18.83 -18.51 3.59
C PRO A 214 -19.27 -19.70 4.43
N TRP A 215 -18.47 -20.74 4.51
CA TRP A 215 -18.74 -21.94 5.32
C TRP A 215 -18.23 -21.86 6.76
N VAL A 216 -17.67 -20.72 7.17
CA VAL A 216 -17.11 -20.52 8.51
C VAL A 216 -18.07 -19.69 9.36
N HIS A 217 -18.87 -20.38 10.18
CA HIS A 217 -19.90 -19.79 11.05
C HIS A 217 -19.42 -19.79 12.52
N VAL A 218 -18.24 -19.23 12.77
CA VAL A 218 -17.59 -19.23 14.09
C VAL A 218 -17.78 -17.89 14.79
N ARG A 219 -18.50 -17.88 15.92
CA ARG A 219 -18.80 -16.66 16.69
C ARG A 219 -17.54 -16.04 17.26
N GLY A 220 -17.42 -14.72 17.10
CA GLY A 220 -16.27 -13.94 17.61
C GLY A 220 -14.96 -14.14 16.82
N LEU A 221 -14.95 -14.99 15.78
CA LEU A 221 -13.73 -15.26 15.00
C LEU A 221 -13.17 -14.00 14.36
N ALA A 222 -14.03 -13.20 13.71
CA ALA A 222 -13.58 -12.02 12.98
C ALA A 222 -12.86 -11.01 13.89
N SER A 223 -13.42 -10.67 15.05
CA SER A 223 -12.78 -9.75 16.00
C SER A 223 -11.49 -10.34 16.60
N LYS A 224 -11.45 -11.66 16.85
CA LYS A 224 -10.25 -12.36 17.33
C LYS A 224 -9.11 -12.31 16.32
N ILE A 225 -9.41 -12.55 15.04
CA ILE A 225 -8.43 -12.41 13.94
C ILE A 225 -7.90 -10.99 13.85
N LEU A 226 -8.76 -9.95 13.88
CA LEU A 226 -8.32 -8.56 13.86
C LEU A 226 -7.41 -8.21 15.04
N GLY A 227 -7.75 -8.67 16.25
CA GLY A 227 -6.90 -8.47 17.43
C GLY A 227 -5.56 -9.20 17.32
N GLN A 228 -5.50 -10.37 16.69
CA GLN A 228 -4.25 -11.08 16.45
C GLN A 228 -3.43 -10.40 15.34
N CYS A 229 -4.07 -9.95 14.25
CA CYS A 229 -3.41 -9.13 13.22
C CYS A 229 -2.76 -7.89 13.80
N ALA A 230 -3.45 -7.17 14.69
CA ALA A 230 -2.92 -5.95 15.31
C ALA A 230 -1.61 -6.22 16.11
N ARG A 231 -1.43 -7.42 16.62
CA ARG A 231 -0.21 -7.83 17.34
C ARG A 231 0.91 -8.32 16.40
N GLN A 232 0.56 -9.09 15.38
CA GLN A 232 1.51 -9.76 14.50
C GLN A 232 1.96 -8.88 13.32
N LEU A 233 1.02 -8.22 12.65
CA LEU A 233 1.28 -7.42 11.44
C LEU A 233 2.43 -6.41 11.58
N PRO A 234 2.59 -5.68 12.70
CA PRO A 234 3.70 -4.73 12.81
C PRO A 234 5.07 -5.37 12.66
N GLY A 235 5.27 -6.56 13.20
CA GLY A 235 6.53 -7.30 13.04
C GLY A 235 6.73 -7.84 11.61
N ASP A 236 5.70 -8.45 11.03
CA ASP A 236 5.76 -8.98 9.67
C ASP A 236 5.98 -7.85 8.63
N TRP A 237 5.37 -6.68 8.88
CA TRP A 237 5.53 -5.51 8.02
C TRP A 237 6.94 -4.93 8.12
N GLU A 238 7.47 -4.80 9.34
CA GLU A 238 8.82 -4.32 9.60
C GLU A 238 9.87 -5.23 8.98
N LEU A 239 9.71 -6.56 9.14
CA LEU A 239 10.58 -7.56 8.51
C LEU A 239 10.61 -7.41 6.98
N ARG A 240 9.49 -7.07 6.36
CA ARG A 240 9.36 -7.01 4.90
C ARG A 240 9.72 -5.65 4.30
N TYR A 241 9.44 -4.55 5.02
CA TYR A 241 9.53 -3.19 4.48
C TYR A 241 10.45 -2.26 5.26
N GLY A 242 11.08 -2.74 6.35
CA GLY A 242 12.08 -2.00 7.11
C GLY A 242 11.51 -0.89 8.02
N HIS A 243 10.19 -0.80 8.15
CA HIS A 243 9.54 0.16 9.05
C HIS A 243 8.31 -0.45 9.73
N ARG A 244 8.08 -0.02 10.98
CA ARG A 244 7.01 -0.55 11.81
C ARG A 244 5.77 0.35 11.73
N PRO A 245 4.59 -0.17 11.37
CA PRO A 245 3.36 0.61 11.36
C PRO A 245 2.97 1.10 12.77
N LEU A 246 2.36 2.28 12.82
CA LEU A 246 1.83 2.88 14.05
C LEU A 246 0.30 2.92 14.09
N LEU A 247 -0.35 2.85 12.92
CA LEU A 247 -1.79 2.97 12.79
C LEU A 247 -2.30 1.98 11.74
N LEU A 248 -3.40 1.32 12.06
CA LEU A 248 -4.17 0.55 11.08
C LEU A 248 -5.42 1.32 10.70
N GLU A 249 -5.82 1.22 9.43
CA GLU A 249 -7.08 1.78 8.93
C GLU A 249 -7.88 0.74 8.15
N THR A 250 -9.19 0.94 8.03
CA THR A 250 -10.04 0.19 7.10
C THR A 250 -11.23 1.03 6.66
N LEU A 251 -11.78 0.66 5.51
CA LEU A 251 -12.97 1.26 4.92
C LEU A 251 -14.05 0.20 4.77
N VAL A 252 -15.09 0.33 5.54
CA VAL A 252 -16.23 -0.62 5.58
C VAL A 252 -17.40 -0.05 4.77
N ASP A 253 -17.89 -0.79 3.80
CA ASP A 253 -19.09 -0.44 3.04
C ASP A 253 -20.32 -0.43 3.97
N ALA A 254 -20.80 0.76 4.33
CA ALA A 254 -21.85 0.96 5.32
C ALA A 254 -23.22 0.42 4.86
N LEU A 255 -23.43 0.25 3.55
CA LEU A 255 -24.67 -0.36 3.03
C LEU A 255 -24.69 -1.89 3.18
N ARG A 256 -23.49 -2.51 3.22
CA ARG A 256 -23.36 -3.98 3.28
C ARG A 256 -23.03 -4.49 4.66
N PHE A 257 -22.26 -3.72 5.45
CA PHE A 257 -21.68 -4.20 6.69
C PHE A 257 -21.80 -3.17 7.81
N ARG A 258 -22.16 -3.64 8.99
CA ARG A 258 -22.30 -2.81 10.20
C ARG A 258 -20.97 -2.53 10.93
N GLY A 259 -19.84 -3.06 10.45
CA GLY A 259 -18.54 -2.90 11.08
C GLY A 259 -18.42 -3.53 12.49
N THR A 260 -19.29 -4.47 12.85
CA THR A 260 -19.37 -5.04 14.20
C THR A 260 -18.08 -5.71 14.65
N CYS A 261 -17.39 -6.42 13.76
CA CYS A 261 -16.11 -7.08 14.08
C CYS A 261 -15.00 -6.08 14.41
N TYR A 262 -14.96 -4.93 13.73
CA TYR A 262 -14.00 -3.87 14.00
C TYR A 262 -14.30 -3.22 15.35
N ARG A 263 -15.55 -2.88 15.64
CA ARG A 263 -15.95 -2.33 16.96
C ARG A 263 -15.65 -3.32 18.09
N ALA A 264 -15.95 -4.61 17.89
CA ALA A 264 -15.65 -5.66 18.87
C ALA A 264 -14.14 -5.89 19.05
N ALA A 265 -13.31 -5.47 18.09
CA ALA A 265 -11.85 -5.47 18.16
C ALA A 265 -11.26 -4.10 18.58
N ASN A 266 -12.07 -3.21 19.17
CA ASN A 266 -11.69 -1.89 19.68
C ASN A 266 -11.16 -0.91 18.61
N TRP A 267 -11.63 -1.05 17.36
CA TRP A 267 -11.36 -0.06 16.32
C TRP A 267 -12.26 1.17 16.52
N ILE A 268 -11.72 2.33 16.25
CA ILE A 268 -12.37 3.64 16.45
C ILE A 268 -13.00 4.08 15.12
N LEU A 269 -14.32 4.29 15.12
CA LEU A 269 -15.02 4.92 13.99
C LEU A 269 -14.69 6.43 13.98
N VAL A 270 -14.08 6.92 12.92
CA VAL A 270 -13.65 8.34 12.83
C VAL A 270 -14.42 9.15 11.78
N GLY A 271 -15.29 8.52 11.02
CA GLY A 271 -16.13 9.19 10.03
C GLY A 271 -16.44 8.32 8.83
N GLN A 272 -16.92 8.96 7.77
CA GLN A 272 -17.29 8.30 6.52
C GLN A 272 -16.62 8.96 5.31
N THR A 273 -16.43 8.17 4.25
CA THR A 273 -16.02 8.71 2.94
C THR A 273 -17.20 9.44 2.29
N GLN A 274 -16.88 10.40 1.43
CA GLN A 274 -17.91 11.15 0.67
C GLN A 274 -18.49 10.37 -0.52
N GLY A 275 -18.25 9.05 -0.64
CA GLY A 275 -18.76 8.25 -1.76
C GLY A 275 -18.08 8.52 -3.12
N ARG A 276 -16.99 9.30 -3.14
CA ARG A 276 -16.21 9.57 -4.36
C ARG A 276 -15.28 8.38 -4.64
N GLY A 277 -15.40 7.77 -5.83
CA GLY A 277 -14.48 6.71 -6.24
C GLY A 277 -13.04 7.20 -6.41
N ARG A 278 -12.06 6.33 -6.13
CA ARG A 278 -10.62 6.63 -6.35
C ARG A 278 -10.29 7.07 -7.80
N MET A 279 -11.17 6.73 -8.74
CA MET A 279 -11.03 7.00 -10.17
C MET A 279 -12.02 8.06 -10.69
N ASP A 280 -12.77 8.72 -9.79
CA ASP A 280 -13.73 9.75 -10.20
C ASP A 280 -13.00 11.05 -10.55
N SER A 281 -12.79 11.22 -11.85
CA SER A 281 -12.09 12.37 -12.43
C SER A 281 -12.96 13.60 -12.57
N GLU A 282 -14.27 13.43 -12.52
CA GLU A 282 -15.22 14.50 -12.84
C GLU A 282 -15.85 15.11 -11.59
N HIS A 283 -15.41 14.69 -10.38
CA HIS A 283 -15.97 15.13 -9.09
C HIS A 283 -17.51 14.97 -8.99
N ARG A 284 -18.09 14.14 -9.81
CA ARG A 284 -19.50 13.78 -9.70
C ARG A 284 -19.63 12.76 -8.61
N ALA A 285 -20.38 13.09 -7.56
CA ALA A 285 -20.75 12.16 -6.50
C ALA A 285 -21.72 11.11 -7.09
N HIS A 286 -21.20 10.10 -7.78
CA HIS A 286 -22.01 9.08 -8.41
C HIS A 286 -21.94 7.79 -7.62
N GLY A 287 -22.96 7.64 -6.74
CA GLY A 287 -23.53 6.34 -6.41
C GLY A 287 -22.64 5.33 -5.71
N LEU A 288 -21.41 5.66 -5.32
CA LEU A 288 -20.63 4.79 -4.48
C LEU A 288 -21.08 4.93 -3.04
N ALA A 289 -21.44 3.82 -2.42
CA ALA A 289 -21.83 3.78 -1.03
C ALA A 289 -20.81 4.47 -0.14
N PRO A 290 -21.22 5.33 0.81
CA PRO A 290 -20.32 5.86 1.82
C PRO A 290 -19.71 4.72 2.60
N LYS A 291 -18.41 4.82 2.93
CA LYS A 291 -17.70 3.81 3.71
C LYS A 291 -17.36 4.38 5.06
N ASP A 292 -17.68 3.63 6.10
CA ASP A 292 -17.22 3.90 7.45
C ASP A 292 -15.70 3.72 7.53
N ILE A 293 -15.02 4.68 8.13
CA ILE A 293 -13.58 4.65 8.32
C ILE A 293 -13.29 4.29 9.77
N TYR A 294 -12.64 3.16 9.96
CA TYR A 294 -12.19 2.71 11.27
C TYR A 294 -10.67 2.79 11.37
N LEU A 295 -10.17 3.20 12.52
CA LEU A 295 -8.76 3.27 12.87
C LEU A 295 -8.44 2.41 14.09
N TYR A 296 -7.24 1.83 14.11
CA TYR A 296 -6.73 1.10 15.26
C TYR A 296 -5.30 1.56 15.59
N PRO A 297 -5.10 2.31 16.69
CA PRO A 297 -3.79 2.71 17.18
C PRO A 297 -2.98 1.50 17.62
N LEU A 298 -1.74 1.38 17.16
CA LEU A 298 -0.81 0.32 17.58
C LEU A 298 0.06 0.72 18.77
N CYS A 299 0.03 2.01 19.14
CA CYS A 299 0.69 2.54 20.33
C CYS A 299 -0.13 3.67 20.98
N ARG A 300 0.13 3.97 22.26
CA ARG A 300 -0.64 4.98 23.02
C ARG A 300 -0.53 6.40 22.47
N ASN A 301 0.64 6.78 22.00
CA ASN A 301 0.96 8.13 21.53
C ASN A 301 1.03 8.24 20.00
N VAL A 302 0.22 7.43 19.28
CA VAL A 302 0.23 7.32 17.81
C VAL A 302 0.10 8.68 17.12
N ARG A 303 -0.82 9.54 17.56
CA ARG A 303 -1.03 10.86 16.97
C ARG A 303 0.20 11.74 17.09
N GLN A 304 0.83 11.76 18.29
CA GLN A 304 2.05 12.51 18.53
C GLN A 304 3.18 12.01 17.63
N GLN A 305 3.36 10.69 17.50
CA GLN A 305 4.39 10.11 16.64
C GLN A 305 4.14 10.41 15.15
N LEU A 306 2.90 10.32 14.70
CA LEU A 306 2.54 10.63 13.31
C LEU A 306 2.61 12.13 12.98
N CYS A 307 2.50 13.00 13.97
CA CYS A 307 2.68 14.45 13.84
C CYS A 307 4.12 14.91 14.13
N HIS A 308 5.03 13.99 14.44
CA HIS A 308 6.43 14.34 14.65
C HIS A 308 7.13 14.50 13.30
N ASN A 309 7.80 15.67 13.13
CA ASN A 309 8.69 15.84 11.98
C ASN A 309 9.96 15.05 12.29
N SER A 310 10.18 13.95 11.57
CA SER A 310 11.46 13.27 11.59
C SER A 310 12.49 14.20 11.00
N GLN A 311 13.17 14.98 11.86
CA GLN A 311 14.41 15.62 11.45
C GLN A 311 15.35 14.46 11.11
N ILE A 312 15.67 14.28 9.85
CA ILE A 312 16.82 13.50 9.42
C ILE A 312 18.01 14.25 10.02
N THR A 313 18.47 13.79 11.18
CA THR A 313 19.77 14.23 11.71
C THR A 313 20.78 13.71 10.70
N PRO A 314 21.50 14.58 9.99
CA PRO A 314 22.60 14.10 9.19
C PRO A 314 23.56 13.43 10.15
N LEU A 315 23.94 12.18 9.88
CA LEU A 315 25.06 11.54 10.52
C LEU A 315 26.30 12.39 10.21
N THR A 316 26.56 13.40 11.04
CA THR A 316 27.84 14.07 11.10
C THR A 316 28.79 13.05 11.69
N GLY A 317 29.43 12.30 10.79
CA GLY A 317 30.63 11.55 11.11
C GLY A 317 31.76 12.53 11.45
N SER A 318 31.87 12.84 12.72
CA SER A 318 33.09 13.38 13.31
C SER A 318 33.53 12.39 14.39
N GLY A 319 34.32 11.42 13.99
CA GLY A 319 35.17 10.66 14.89
C GLY A 319 36.59 11.17 14.74
N PRO A 320 37.27 11.57 15.78
CA PRO A 320 38.68 11.90 15.74
C PRO A 320 39.54 10.64 15.86
N TYR A 321 40.63 10.68 15.09
CA TYR A 321 41.85 9.84 15.13
C TYR A 321 41.75 8.43 14.54
#